data_51d4899c743500d8fccc98751f98df09
#
_entry.id   51d4899c743500d8fccc98751f98df09
#
_cell.length_a   1.000
_cell.length_b   1.000
_cell.length_c   1.000
_cell.angle_alpha   90.00
_cell.angle_beta   90.00
_cell.angle_gamma   90.00
#
_symmetry.space_group_name_H-M   'P 1'
#
loop_
_entity.id
_entity.type
_entity.pdbx_description
1 polymer ?
#
loop_
_entity_poly.entity_id
_entity_poly.type
_entity_poly.pdbx_seq_one_letter_code
_entity_poly.pdbx_strand_id
1 'polypeptide(L)'
;MALGAYKILSFATKRAIVTLDAKKEASKLKRWQAIAEGAAKQSGRMLIPHISEVKTYGEALQMARALDVNIIPYECARGMDGTREIFGNIKPGMSIGIFIGPEGGFEESEVEKAKEQGIHPVTLGRRILRTETAGLTTLSILMYLLEEA
;
A
#
# COMPACT_ATOMS: atom_id res chain seq x y z
N MET A 1 -6.42 6.06 5.37
CA MET A 1 -7.77 5.50 5.60
C MET A 1 -8.85 6.41 5.04
N ALA A 2 -8.85 7.69 5.36
CA ALA A 2 -9.83 8.65 4.80
C ALA A 2 -9.79 8.76 3.26
N LEU A 3 -8.65 8.53 2.64
CA LEU A 3 -8.41 8.68 1.20
C LEU A 3 -8.89 7.52 0.31
N GLY A 4 -9.70 6.59 0.79
CA GLY A 4 -10.32 5.61 -0.08
C GLY A 4 -9.80 4.17 0.02
N ALA A 5 -8.87 3.88 0.93
CA ALA A 5 -8.41 2.51 1.12
C ALA A 5 -9.57 1.57 1.49
N TYR A 6 -9.65 0.42 0.82
CA TYR A 6 -10.65 -0.63 1.08
C TYR A 6 -10.19 -1.59 2.18
N LYS A 7 -8.94 -1.99 2.13
CA LYS A 7 -8.33 -2.94 3.05
C LYS A 7 -6.89 -2.51 3.33
N ILE A 8 -6.46 -2.66 4.57
CA ILE A 8 -5.08 -2.42 4.98
C ILE A 8 -4.53 -3.70 5.58
N LEU A 9 -3.36 -4.09 5.09
CA LEU A 9 -2.69 -5.31 5.47
C LEU A 9 -1.26 -4.99 5.88
N SER A 10 -0.90 -5.34 7.10
CA SER A 10 0.47 -5.25 7.58
C SER A 10 1.24 -6.51 7.24
N PHE A 11 2.48 -6.35 6.80
CA PHE A 11 3.38 -7.48 6.54
C PHE A 11 4.80 -7.17 7.03
N ALA A 12 5.52 -8.22 7.37
CA ALA A 12 6.90 -8.13 7.82
C ALA A 12 7.86 -8.08 6.64
N THR A 13 8.83 -7.16 6.71
CA THR A 13 9.95 -7.05 5.77
C THR A 13 11.28 -7.23 6.49
N LYS A 14 12.35 -7.44 5.74
CA LYS A 14 13.69 -7.62 6.32
C LYS A 14 14.19 -6.43 7.12
N ARG A 15 13.81 -5.22 6.74
CA ARG A 15 14.19 -3.96 7.41
C ARG A 15 13.17 -3.46 8.42
N ALA A 16 12.15 -4.25 8.74
CA ALA A 16 11.18 -3.91 9.77
C ALA A 16 11.85 -4.02 11.16
N ILE A 17 11.78 -2.95 11.94
CA ILE A 17 12.46 -2.85 13.25
C ILE A 17 11.65 -3.56 14.35
N VAL A 18 10.35 -3.76 14.16
CA VAL A 18 9.46 -4.26 15.21
C VAL A 18 8.86 -5.61 14.82
N THR A 19 9.20 -6.63 15.61
CA THR A 19 8.50 -7.90 15.62
C THR A 19 7.43 -7.88 16.72
N LEU A 20 6.21 -8.26 16.38
CA LEU A 20 5.08 -8.32 17.33
C LEU A 20 4.83 -9.76 17.75
N ASP A 21 4.64 -9.99 19.06
CA ASP A 21 4.04 -11.22 19.55
C ASP A 21 2.51 -11.21 19.30
N ALA A 22 1.87 -12.39 19.37
CA ALA A 22 0.45 -12.54 19.04
C ALA A 22 -0.48 -11.66 19.90
N LYS A 23 -0.16 -11.43 21.16
CA LYS A 23 -0.95 -10.58 22.06
C LYS A 23 -0.85 -9.10 21.70
N LYS A 24 0.36 -8.64 21.41
CA LYS A 24 0.60 -7.26 20.97
C LYS A 24 0.01 -7.00 19.59
N GLU A 25 0.08 -7.98 18.71
CA GLU A 25 -0.56 -7.94 17.39
C GLU A 25 -2.07 -7.75 17.52
N ALA A 26 -2.77 -8.59 18.27
CA ALA A 26 -4.21 -8.49 18.48
C ALA A 26 -4.63 -7.11 19.03
N SER A 27 -3.89 -6.59 20.00
CA SER A 27 -4.14 -5.25 20.57
C SER A 27 -3.95 -4.13 19.53
N LYS A 28 -2.91 -4.20 18.72
CA LYS A 28 -2.66 -3.22 17.66
C LYS A 28 -3.71 -3.28 16.55
N LEU A 29 -4.11 -4.47 16.11
CA LEU A 29 -5.15 -4.64 15.10
C LEU A 29 -6.48 -4.04 15.56
N LYS A 30 -6.86 -4.26 16.80
CA LYS A 30 -8.06 -3.66 17.39
C LYS A 30 -7.99 -2.12 17.39
N ARG A 31 -6.85 -1.57 17.78
CA ARG A 31 -6.62 -0.12 17.76
C ARG A 31 -6.68 0.45 16.35
N TRP A 32 -6.03 -0.19 15.40
CA TRP A 32 -6.01 0.26 14.00
C TRP A 32 -7.40 0.18 13.36
N GLN A 33 -8.18 -0.86 13.69
CA GLN A 33 -9.55 -0.98 13.21
C GLN A 33 -10.44 0.16 13.75
N ALA A 34 -10.26 0.54 15.01
CA ALA A 34 -10.97 1.69 15.60
C ALA A 34 -10.57 3.03 14.92
N ILE A 35 -9.28 3.19 14.57
CA ILE A 35 -8.81 4.36 13.82
C ILE A 35 -9.43 4.38 12.42
N ALA A 36 -9.51 3.24 11.73
CA ALA A 36 -10.13 3.13 10.42
C ALA A 36 -11.63 3.50 10.47
N GLU A 37 -12.34 3.05 11.47
CA GLU A 37 -13.74 3.41 11.71
C GLU A 37 -13.92 4.91 11.95
N GLY A 38 -13.10 5.48 12.81
CA GLY A 38 -13.11 6.93 13.09
C GLY A 38 -12.82 7.76 11.83
N ALA A 39 -11.83 7.35 11.04
CA ALA A 39 -11.48 8.01 9.79
C ALA A 39 -12.61 7.93 8.75
N ALA A 40 -13.28 6.79 8.63
CA ALA A 40 -14.41 6.62 7.73
C ALA A 40 -15.58 7.52 8.13
N LYS A 41 -15.92 7.58 9.41
CA LYS A 41 -16.95 8.46 9.93
C LYS A 41 -16.64 9.94 9.68
N GLN A 42 -15.41 10.36 9.97
CA GLN A 42 -14.98 11.75 9.79
C GLN A 42 -15.00 12.17 8.31
N SER A 43 -14.60 11.29 7.41
CA SER A 43 -14.54 11.57 5.96
C SER A 43 -15.86 11.33 5.23
N GLY A 44 -16.90 10.91 5.90
CA GLY A 44 -18.21 10.63 5.31
C GLY A 44 -18.23 9.37 4.43
N ARG A 45 -17.24 8.50 4.54
CA ARG A 45 -17.21 7.24 3.79
C ARG A 45 -18.23 6.24 4.34
N MET A 46 -18.95 5.60 3.44
CA MET A 46 -19.88 4.52 3.80
C MET A 46 -19.21 3.19 4.03
N LEU A 47 -17.92 3.07 3.67
CA LEU A 47 -17.12 1.86 3.82
C LEU A 47 -16.02 2.08 4.85
N ILE A 48 -15.94 1.20 5.84
CA ILE A 48 -14.87 1.18 6.83
C ILE A 48 -13.77 0.25 6.30
N PRO A 49 -12.53 0.73 6.11
CA PRO A 49 -11.43 -0.12 5.69
C PRO A 49 -11.22 -1.28 6.67
N HIS A 50 -11.09 -2.49 6.14
CA HIS A 50 -10.78 -3.67 6.94
C HIS A 50 -9.27 -3.72 7.23
N ILE A 51 -8.91 -3.82 8.51
CA ILE A 51 -7.53 -4.08 8.93
C ILE A 51 -7.37 -5.58 9.12
N SER A 52 -6.57 -6.21 8.25
CA SER A 52 -6.31 -7.64 8.36
C SER A 52 -5.19 -7.95 9.34
N GLU A 53 -5.13 -9.18 9.78
CA GLU A 53 -4.00 -9.70 10.55
C GLU A 53 -2.66 -9.53 9.81
N VAL A 54 -1.56 -9.52 10.56
CA VAL A 54 -0.21 -9.38 10.00
C VAL A 54 0.14 -10.62 9.18
N LYS A 55 0.64 -10.40 7.99
CA LYS A 55 1.04 -11.45 7.04
C LYS A 55 2.56 -11.47 6.86
N THR A 56 3.06 -12.53 6.28
CA THR A 56 4.43 -12.54 5.74
C THR A 56 4.47 -11.77 4.42
N TYR A 57 5.65 -11.36 4.01
CA TYR A 57 5.82 -10.71 2.71
C TYR A 57 5.40 -11.63 1.55
N GLY A 58 5.74 -12.93 1.64
CA GLY A 58 5.31 -13.91 0.65
C GLY A 58 3.79 -14.07 0.56
N GLU A 59 3.09 -14.08 1.68
CA GLU A 59 1.62 -14.11 1.72
C GLU A 59 1.02 -12.84 1.10
N ALA A 60 1.59 -11.68 1.40
CA ALA A 60 1.16 -10.41 0.80
C ALA A 60 1.33 -10.42 -0.72
N LEU A 61 2.45 -10.93 -1.23
CA LEU A 61 2.69 -11.10 -2.66
C LEU A 61 1.68 -12.05 -3.32
N GLN A 62 1.31 -13.14 -2.65
CA GLN A 62 0.29 -14.07 -3.15
C GLN A 62 -1.10 -13.43 -3.20
N MET A 63 -1.46 -12.66 -2.19
CA MET A 63 -2.74 -11.93 -2.15
C MET A 63 -2.83 -10.90 -3.28
N ALA A 64 -1.72 -10.30 -3.66
CA ALA A 64 -1.64 -9.34 -4.76
C ALA A 64 -2.03 -9.94 -6.12
N ARG A 65 -1.83 -11.23 -6.32
CA ARG A 65 -2.19 -11.92 -7.57
C ARG A 65 -3.69 -11.87 -7.89
N ALA A 66 -4.52 -11.74 -6.87
CA ALA A 66 -5.97 -11.62 -7.04
C ALA A 66 -6.42 -10.21 -7.44
N LEU A 67 -5.52 -9.23 -7.44
CA LEU A 67 -5.80 -7.84 -7.78
C LEU A 67 -5.43 -7.53 -9.23
N ASP A 68 -6.14 -6.59 -9.83
CA ASP A 68 -5.94 -6.24 -11.25
C ASP A 68 -4.59 -5.55 -11.50
N VAL A 69 -4.20 -4.63 -10.61
CA VAL A 69 -2.94 -3.89 -10.70
C VAL A 69 -2.28 -3.79 -9.33
N ASN A 70 -0.97 -3.99 -9.29
CA ASN A 70 -0.20 -3.84 -8.08
C ASN A 70 1.01 -2.94 -8.33
N ILE A 71 1.24 -2.00 -7.43
CA ILE A 71 2.35 -1.05 -7.49
C ILE A 71 3.15 -1.04 -6.19
N ILE A 72 4.43 -0.82 -6.32
CA ILE A 72 5.37 -0.71 -5.21
C ILE A 72 6.17 0.59 -5.39
N PRO A 73 5.83 1.67 -4.66
CA PRO A 73 6.65 2.86 -4.63
C PRO A 73 8.05 2.52 -4.10
N TYR A 74 9.06 2.79 -4.92
CA TYR A 74 10.44 2.43 -4.64
C TYR A 74 11.39 3.55 -5.02
N GLU A 75 12.21 4.00 -4.08
CA GLU A 75 13.08 5.16 -4.26
C GLU A 75 14.12 5.01 -5.38
N CYS A 76 14.54 3.77 -5.65
CA CYS A 76 15.48 3.47 -6.72
C CYS A 76 14.81 3.26 -8.08
N ALA A 77 13.48 3.27 -8.15
CA ALA A 77 12.78 3.25 -9.44
C ALA A 77 13.04 4.58 -10.17
N ARG A 78 13.41 4.48 -11.43
CA ARG A 78 13.77 5.65 -12.24
C ARG A 78 12.78 5.87 -13.37
N GLY A 79 12.56 7.15 -13.67
CA GLY A 79 11.76 7.56 -14.82
C GLY A 79 10.28 7.74 -14.48
N MET A 80 9.82 8.98 -14.54
CA MET A 80 8.39 9.30 -14.36
C MET A 80 7.51 8.78 -15.50
N ASP A 81 8.08 8.55 -16.69
CA ASP A 81 7.30 8.10 -17.86
C ASP A 81 6.75 6.70 -17.65
N GLY A 82 7.56 5.77 -17.11
CA GLY A 82 7.08 4.45 -16.73
C GLY A 82 5.99 4.48 -15.66
N THR A 83 6.15 5.35 -14.67
CA THR A 83 5.13 5.57 -13.63
C THR A 83 3.84 6.13 -14.24
N ARG A 84 3.90 7.13 -15.11
CA ARG A 84 2.74 7.70 -15.80
C ARG A 84 2.04 6.67 -16.67
N GLU A 85 2.77 5.82 -17.36
CA GLU A 85 2.21 4.74 -18.16
C GLU A 85 1.42 3.76 -17.28
N ILE A 86 1.99 3.30 -16.16
CA ILE A 86 1.33 2.40 -15.22
C ILE A 86 0.04 3.04 -14.70
N PHE A 87 0.10 4.25 -14.17
CA PHE A 87 -1.07 4.95 -13.65
C PHE A 87 -2.11 5.25 -14.74
N GLY A 88 -1.68 5.55 -15.97
CA GLY A 88 -2.56 5.80 -17.11
C GLY A 88 -3.34 4.57 -17.56
N ASN A 89 -2.87 3.39 -17.28
CA ASN A 89 -3.55 2.12 -17.59
C ASN A 89 -4.53 1.67 -16.50
N ILE A 90 -4.54 2.31 -15.35
CA ILE A 90 -5.48 2.01 -14.27
C ILE A 90 -6.83 2.66 -14.61
N LYS A 91 -7.89 1.87 -14.57
CA LYS A 91 -9.25 2.29 -14.91
C LYS A 91 -10.18 2.18 -13.69
N PRO A 92 -11.25 2.99 -13.63
CA PRO A 92 -12.29 2.82 -12.62
C PRO A 92 -12.82 1.38 -12.57
N GLY A 93 -13.06 0.87 -11.37
CA GLY A 93 -13.52 -0.51 -11.15
C GLY A 93 -12.40 -1.54 -11.00
N MET A 94 -11.15 -1.21 -11.32
CA MET A 94 -10.01 -2.09 -11.06
C MET A 94 -9.66 -2.15 -9.57
N SER A 95 -9.26 -3.33 -9.12
CA SER A 95 -8.67 -3.54 -7.79
C SER A 95 -7.16 -3.24 -7.82
N ILE A 96 -6.69 -2.45 -6.87
CA ILE A 96 -5.31 -1.95 -6.86
C ILE A 96 -4.65 -2.30 -5.54
N GLY A 97 -3.50 -2.95 -5.61
CA GLY A 97 -2.61 -3.19 -4.48
C GLY A 97 -1.47 -2.17 -4.45
N ILE A 98 -1.21 -1.62 -3.27
CA ILE A 98 -0.12 -0.67 -3.03
C ILE A 98 0.77 -1.23 -1.94
N PHE A 99 2.05 -1.46 -2.25
CA PHE A 99 3.05 -1.97 -1.32
C PHE A 99 3.90 -0.83 -0.80
N ILE A 100 3.79 -0.53 0.49
CA ILE A 100 4.57 0.51 1.16
C ILE A 100 5.57 -0.14 2.11
N GLY A 101 6.84 0.21 1.97
CA GLY A 101 7.92 -0.32 2.80
C GLY A 101 8.04 0.35 4.17
N PRO A 102 8.88 -0.22 5.06
CA PRO A 102 9.21 0.39 6.34
C PRO A 102 10.09 1.64 6.15
N GLU A 103 10.44 2.31 7.25
CA GLU A 103 11.30 3.51 7.22
C GLU A 103 12.67 3.24 6.57
N GLY A 104 13.18 2.03 6.67
CA GLY A 104 14.39 1.59 5.99
C GLY A 104 14.23 1.26 4.50
N GLY A 105 13.01 1.34 3.97
CA GLY A 105 12.65 0.98 2.60
C GLY A 105 12.67 -0.53 2.35
N PHE A 106 12.34 -0.90 1.13
CA PHE A 106 12.49 -2.28 0.66
C PHE A 106 13.95 -2.58 0.30
N GLU A 107 14.37 -3.81 0.54
CA GLU A 107 15.59 -4.32 -0.07
C GLU A 107 15.39 -4.61 -1.56
N GLU A 108 16.46 -4.51 -2.33
CA GLU A 108 16.42 -4.81 -3.76
C GLU A 108 15.87 -6.22 -4.04
N SER A 109 16.27 -7.21 -3.23
CA SER A 109 15.76 -8.59 -3.34
C SER A 109 14.24 -8.70 -3.11
N GLU A 110 13.67 -7.86 -2.25
CA GLU A 110 12.22 -7.79 -2.01
C GLU A 110 11.49 -7.19 -3.22
N VAL A 111 12.05 -6.15 -3.81
CA VAL A 111 11.51 -5.53 -5.03
C VAL A 111 11.59 -6.47 -6.23
N GLU A 112 12.68 -7.22 -6.38
CA GLU A 112 12.80 -8.22 -7.45
C GLU A 112 11.75 -9.34 -7.31
N LYS A 113 11.52 -9.84 -6.09
CA LYS A 113 10.43 -10.78 -5.83
C LYS A 113 9.05 -10.21 -6.17
N ALA A 114 8.82 -8.93 -5.86
CA ALA A 114 7.59 -8.25 -6.24
C ALA A 114 7.42 -8.17 -7.75
N LYS A 115 8.47 -7.82 -8.49
CA LYS A 115 8.45 -7.81 -9.97
C LYS A 115 8.12 -9.17 -10.55
N GLU A 116 8.67 -10.24 -10.01
CA GLU A 116 8.38 -11.63 -10.43
C GLU A 116 6.89 -11.98 -10.28
N GLN A 117 6.19 -11.32 -9.36
CA GLN A 117 4.74 -11.47 -9.15
C GLN A 117 3.90 -10.47 -9.95
N GLY A 118 4.50 -9.71 -10.85
CA GLY A 118 3.81 -8.71 -11.66
C GLY A 118 3.51 -7.39 -10.95
N ILE A 119 4.16 -7.12 -9.83
CA ILE A 119 4.04 -5.85 -9.12
C ILE A 119 5.00 -4.83 -9.73
N HIS A 120 4.46 -3.67 -10.09
CA HIS A 120 5.21 -2.64 -10.82
C HIS A 120 5.90 -1.67 -9.87
N PRO A 121 7.25 -1.58 -9.89
CA PRO A 121 7.96 -0.50 -9.22
C PRO A 121 7.61 0.85 -9.86
N VAL A 122 7.28 1.82 -9.02
CA VAL A 122 6.95 3.18 -9.46
C VAL A 122 7.75 4.20 -8.66
N THR A 123 8.06 5.33 -9.28
CA THR A 123 8.64 6.45 -8.57
C THR A 123 7.58 7.54 -8.32
N LEU A 124 7.60 8.13 -7.14
CA LEU A 124 6.75 9.26 -6.77
C LEU A 124 7.47 10.61 -6.96
N GLY A 125 8.53 10.62 -7.74
CA GLY A 125 9.33 11.80 -8.01
C GLY A 125 10.76 11.69 -7.46
N ARG A 126 11.50 12.78 -7.52
CA ARG A 126 12.93 12.81 -7.14
C ARG A 126 13.18 12.85 -5.63
N ARG A 127 12.16 13.14 -4.84
CA ARG A 127 12.26 13.26 -3.39
C ARG A 127 11.97 11.92 -2.73
N ILE A 128 12.76 11.58 -1.72
CA ILE A 128 12.47 10.43 -0.87
C ILE A 128 11.32 10.79 0.06
N LEU A 129 10.26 10.04 0.01
CA LEU A 129 9.09 10.22 0.87
C LEU A 129 9.14 9.26 2.05
N ARG A 130 8.72 9.72 3.21
CA ARG A 130 8.50 8.84 4.37
C ARG A 130 7.39 7.84 4.06
N THR A 131 7.40 6.71 4.75
CA THR A 131 6.43 5.61 4.58
C THR A 131 4.98 6.10 4.59
N GLU A 132 4.58 6.87 5.60
CA GLU A 132 3.25 7.44 5.73
C GLU A 132 2.91 8.41 4.58
N THR A 133 3.87 9.19 4.14
CA THR A 133 3.70 10.15 3.05
C THR A 133 3.58 9.45 1.70
N ALA A 134 4.37 8.42 1.46
CA ALA A 134 4.30 7.63 0.23
C ALA A 134 2.92 6.99 0.03
N GLY A 135 2.36 6.41 1.09
CA GLY A 135 1.02 5.84 1.07
C GLY A 135 -0.07 6.87 0.76
N LEU A 136 -0.04 7.99 1.45
CA LEU A 136 -1.00 9.10 1.23
C LEU A 136 -0.88 9.69 -0.18
N THR A 137 0.34 9.91 -0.65
CA THR A 137 0.60 10.44 -1.99
C THR A 137 0.08 9.50 -3.07
N THR A 138 0.36 8.22 -2.96
CA THR A 138 -0.12 7.22 -3.91
C THR A 138 -1.64 7.15 -3.96
N LEU A 139 -2.29 7.10 -2.80
CA LEU A 139 -3.76 7.11 -2.71
C LEU A 139 -4.35 8.40 -3.29
N SER A 140 -3.75 9.55 -3.02
CA SER A 140 -4.23 10.83 -3.57
C SER A 140 -4.15 10.87 -5.09
N ILE A 141 -3.08 10.36 -5.69
CA ILE A 141 -2.96 10.26 -7.14
C ILE A 141 -4.06 9.35 -7.71
N LEU A 142 -4.28 8.19 -7.10
CA LEU A 142 -5.31 7.25 -7.54
C LEU A 142 -6.71 7.83 -7.42
N MET A 143 -7.03 8.50 -6.31
CA MET A 143 -8.31 9.17 -6.14
C MET A 143 -8.53 10.26 -7.18
N TYR A 144 -7.53 11.08 -7.45
CA TYR A 144 -7.58 12.10 -8.49
C TYR A 144 -7.87 11.52 -9.90
N LEU A 145 -7.29 10.36 -10.20
CA LEU A 145 -7.45 9.72 -11.52
C LEU A 145 -8.76 8.93 -11.67
N LEU A 146 -9.28 8.37 -10.58
CA LEU A 146 -10.32 7.34 -10.64
C LEU A 146 -11.65 7.75 -10.01
N GLU A 147 -11.64 8.74 -9.13
CA GLU A 147 -12.85 9.17 -8.44
C GLU A 147 -13.70 10.05 -9.34
N GLU A 148 -14.91 9.60 -9.60
CA GLU A 148 -15.92 10.42 -10.28
C GLU A 148 -16.71 11.19 -9.21
N ALA A 149 -16.81 12.48 -9.40
CA ALA A 149 -17.57 13.34 -8.51
C ALA A 149 -19.08 13.09 -8.59
#